data_dec356104bcb80e4d14e16b18883f583
#
_entry.id   dec356104bcb80e4d14e16b18883f583
#
_cell.length_a   1.000
_cell.length_b   1.000
_cell.length_c   1.000
_cell.angle_alpha   90.00
_cell.angle_beta   90.00
_cell.angle_gamma   90.00
#
_symmetry.space_group_name_H-M   'P 1'
#
loop_
_entity.id
_entity.type
_entity.pdbx_description
1 polymer ?
#
loop_
_entity_poly.entity_id
_entity_poly.type
_entity_poly.pdbx_seq_one_letter_code
_entity_poly.pdbx_strand_id
1 'polypeptide(L)'
;MATAIARHFAGHRIQWSRAILALALVYVLFGAPPAFLEGWPGEALRLTGYALMVAGCLWRVWCLTFIGGTKDGVLTTTGPYSIVRNPLYVGSFLGVIGFGLAVRLPLLPIALLVMFAALYPAVVANEEKRLEELFGETYSRYRDATPCWFPRWSLYTEPESIPVSPKKVRQGILDAMWYLWAYAFVQLLDLLHRHGIVPVLF
;
A
#
# COMPACT_ATOMS: atom_id res chain seq x y z
N MET A 1 -14.91 -17.53 -24.07
CA MET A 1 -15.18 -16.08 -23.87
C MET A 1 -14.33 -15.48 -22.74
N ALA A 2 -14.20 -16.08 -21.55
CA ALA A 2 -13.39 -15.60 -20.42
C ALA A 2 -11.89 -15.39 -20.75
N THR A 3 -11.28 -16.25 -21.57
CA THR A 3 -9.87 -16.18 -21.96
C THR A 3 -9.52 -15.04 -22.94
N ALA A 4 -10.49 -14.55 -23.72
CA ALA A 4 -10.29 -13.42 -24.63
C ALA A 4 -10.36 -12.08 -23.85
N ILE A 5 -11.27 -11.98 -22.89
CA ILE A 5 -11.41 -10.83 -21.99
C ILE A 5 -10.14 -10.71 -21.12
N ALA A 6 -9.65 -11.80 -20.54
CA ALA A 6 -8.45 -11.81 -19.73
C ALA A 6 -7.19 -11.38 -20.51
N ARG A 7 -7.07 -11.80 -21.79
CA ARG A 7 -5.95 -11.38 -22.67
C ARG A 7 -6.04 -9.91 -23.07
N HIS A 8 -7.25 -9.40 -23.33
CA HIS A 8 -7.45 -7.97 -23.64
C HIS A 8 -7.09 -7.06 -22.43
N PHE A 9 -7.50 -7.46 -21.21
CA PHE A 9 -7.12 -6.77 -20.00
C PHE A 9 -5.61 -6.83 -19.72
N ALA A 10 -4.93 -7.94 -20.00
CA ALA A 10 -3.48 -8.05 -19.82
C ALA A 10 -2.70 -7.11 -20.75
N GLY A 11 -3.15 -6.90 -22.00
CA GLY A 11 -2.50 -5.99 -22.96
C GLY A 11 -2.67 -4.50 -22.65
N HIS A 12 -3.77 -4.12 -22.00
CA HIS A 12 -4.10 -2.72 -21.69
C HIS A 12 -4.02 -2.39 -20.19
N ARG A 13 -3.45 -3.26 -19.38
CA ARG A 13 -3.40 -3.14 -17.91
C ARG A 13 -2.87 -1.80 -17.41
N ILE A 14 -1.83 -1.26 -18.05
CA ILE A 14 -1.24 0.03 -17.71
C ILE A 14 -2.21 1.18 -18.05
N GLN A 15 -2.90 1.09 -19.17
CA GLN A 15 -3.86 2.12 -19.60
C GLN A 15 -5.08 2.16 -18.68
N TRP A 16 -5.62 1.00 -18.30
CA TRP A 16 -6.72 0.91 -17.35
C TRP A 16 -6.34 1.41 -15.96
N SER A 17 -5.15 1.08 -15.47
CA SER A 17 -4.65 1.61 -14.19
C SER A 17 -4.52 3.14 -14.22
N ARG A 18 -4.02 3.70 -15.32
CA ARG A 18 -3.92 5.16 -15.49
C ARG A 18 -5.30 5.83 -15.57
N ALA A 19 -6.25 5.23 -16.27
CA ALA A 19 -7.62 5.73 -16.36
C ALA A 19 -8.32 5.72 -14.98
N ILE A 20 -8.20 4.62 -14.23
CA ILE A 20 -8.76 4.53 -12.87
C ILE A 20 -8.12 5.55 -11.95
N LEU A 21 -6.79 5.74 -12.04
CA LEU A 21 -6.07 6.74 -11.24
C LEU A 21 -6.51 8.17 -11.59
N ALA A 22 -6.68 8.47 -12.88
CA ALA A 22 -7.17 9.77 -13.34
C ALA A 22 -8.60 10.03 -12.86
N LEU A 23 -9.49 9.05 -12.94
CA LEU A 23 -10.87 9.16 -12.42
C LEU A 23 -10.89 9.34 -10.91
N ALA A 24 -10.05 8.58 -10.18
CA ALA A 24 -9.90 8.73 -8.73
C ALA A 24 -9.37 10.12 -8.36
N LEU A 25 -8.41 10.64 -9.14
CA LEU A 25 -7.89 12.00 -8.94
C LEU A 25 -8.98 13.07 -9.18
N VAL A 26 -9.74 12.97 -10.26
CA VAL A 26 -10.88 13.87 -10.54
C VAL A 26 -11.90 13.80 -9.39
N TYR A 27 -12.21 12.59 -8.92
CA TYR A 27 -13.13 12.37 -7.81
C TYR A 27 -12.64 13.00 -6.50
N VAL A 28 -11.33 12.96 -6.23
CA VAL A 28 -10.72 13.62 -5.07
C VAL A 28 -10.65 15.14 -5.23
N LEU A 29 -10.38 15.63 -6.46
CA LEU A 29 -10.25 17.05 -6.73
C LEU A 29 -11.57 17.83 -6.66
N PHE A 30 -12.70 17.20 -7.01
CA PHE A 30 -13.99 17.86 -7.16
C PHE A 30 -15.13 17.23 -6.34
N GLY A 31 -14.85 16.14 -5.61
CA GLY A 31 -15.83 15.47 -4.75
C GLY A 31 -15.88 16.08 -3.36
N ALA A 32 -17.05 16.04 -2.74
CA ALA A 32 -17.23 16.36 -1.33
C ALA A 32 -17.68 15.13 -0.55
N PRO A 33 -17.34 15.05 0.76
CA PRO A 33 -17.89 14.02 1.61
C PRO A 33 -19.42 14.08 1.63
N PRO A 34 -20.12 12.96 1.48
CA PRO A 34 -21.59 12.96 1.51
C PRO A 34 -22.12 13.30 2.90
N ALA A 35 -23.33 13.85 2.97
CA ALA A 35 -23.95 14.35 4.20
C ALA A 35 -24.01 13.29 5.33
N PHE A 36 -24.15 11.99 5.02
CA PHE A 36 -24.15 10.93 6.04
C PHE A 36 -22.77 10.71 6.70
N LEU A 37 -21.69 11.28 6.13
CA LEU A 37 -20.34 11.34 6.72
C LEU A 37 -20.03 12.72 7.35
N GLU A 38 -21.01 13.58 7.50
CA GLU A 38 -20.86 14.78 8.30
C GLU A 38 -20.90 14.47 9.80
N GLY A 39 -20.22 15.31 10.58
CA GLY A 39 -20.15 15.14 12.04
C GLY A 39 -19.33 13.96 12.50
N TRP A 40 -19.70 13.35 13.62
CA TRP A 40 -18.93 12.31 14.32
C TRP A 40 -18.59 11.07 13.49
N PRO A 41 -19.49 10.50 12.67
CA PRO A 41 -19.15 9.29 11.90
C PRO A 41 -18.02 9.54 10.89
N GLY A 42 -18.06 10.67 10.21
CA GLY A 42 -17.02 11.04 9.26
C GLY A 42 -15.69 11.36 9.94
N GLU A 43 -15.71 11.99 11.12
CA GLU A 43 -14.49 12.26 11.88
C GLU A 43 -13.86 10.95 12.41
N ALA A 44 -14.67 10.01 12.88
CA ALA A 44 -14.18 8.69 13.29
C ALA A 44 -13.53 7.94 12.10
N LEU A 45 -14.16 7.98 10.93
CA LEU A 45 -13.61 7.37 9.71
C LEU A 45 -12.30 8.04 9.29
N ARG A 46 -12.23 9.36 9.33
CA ARG A 46 -11.02 10.15 9.04
C ARG A 46 -9.87 9.79 9.97
N LEU A 47 -10.12 9.75 11.28
CA LEU A 47 -9.11 9.42 12.28
C LEU A 47 -8.63 7.96 12.13
N THR A 48 -9.55 7.02 11.90
CA THR A 48 -9.22 5.62 11.63
C THR A 48 -8.34 5.49 10.38
N GLY A 49 -8.72 6.16 9.29
CA GLY A 49 -7.94 6.18 8.07
C GLY A 49 -6.53 6.78 8.28
N TYR A 50 -6.44 7.87 9.02
CA TYR A 50 -5.16 8.49 9.38
C TYR A 50 -4.28 7.54 10.22
N ALA A 51 -4.85 6.88 11.23
CA ALA A 51 -4.13 5.90 12.04
C ALA A 51 -3.60 4.74 11.21
N LEU A 52 -4.40 4.23 10.25
CA LEU A 52 -3.96 3.18 9.33
C LEU A 52 -2.84 3.65 8.39
N MET A 53 -2.88 4.89 7.90
CA MET A 53 -1.77 5.46 7.10
C MET A 53 -0.48 5.51 7.90
N VAL A 54 -0.54 6.01 9.14
CA VAL A 54 0.63 6.09 10.03
C VAL A 54 1.15 4.69 10.33
N ALA A 55 0.27 3.74 10.67
CA ALA A 55 0.64 2.35 10.90
C ALA A 55 1.30 1.72 9.66
N GLY A 56 0.76 1.96 8.46
CA GLY A 56 1.34 1.51 7.20
C GLY A 56 2.72 2.11 6.93
N CYS A 57 2.92 3.40 7.20
CA CYS A 57 4.22 4.06 7.09
C CYS A 57 5.24 3.44 8.06
N LEU A 58 4.90 3.31 9.33
CA LEU A 58 5.79 2.72 10.35
C LEU A 58 6.14 1.27 10.02
N TRP A 59 5.14 0.49 9.59
CA TRP A 59 5.34 -0.89 9.12
C TRP A 59 6.33 -0.96 7.94
N ARG A 60 6.19 -0.10 6.95
CA ARG A 60 7.12 -0.05 5.80
C ARG A 60 8.53 0.36 6.23
N VAL A 61 8.67 1.35 7.11
CA VAL A 61 9.96 1.75 7.65
C VAL A 61 10.62 0.57 8.38
N TRP A 62 9.87 -0.14 9.22
CA TRP A 62 10.36 -1.35 9.89
C TRP A 62 10.83 -2.43 8.88
N CYS A 63 10.05 -2.71 7.84
CA CYS A 63 10.47 -3.64 6.79
C CYS A 63 11.78 -3.21 6.10
N LEU A 64 11.93 -1.92 5.83
CA LEU A 64 13.08 -1.38 5.12
C LEU A 64 14.37 -1.41 5.94
N THR A 65 14.29 -1.40 7.29
CA THR A 65 15.48 -1.60 8.12
C THR A 65 16.07 -2.99 7.92
N PHE A 66 15.25 -4.02 7.68
CA PHE A 66 15.70 -5.40 7.48
C PHE A 66 16.19 -5.68 6.05
N ILE A 67 15.57 -5.11 5.02
CA ILE A 67 15.93 -5.39 3.62
C ILE A 67 16.95 -4.38 3.05
N GLY A 68 17.09 -3.22 3.68
CA GLY A 68 17.88 -2.11 3.14
C GLY A 68 19.38 -2.40 3.00
N GLY A 69 19.95 -3.32 3.78
CA GLY A 69 21.36 -3.68 3.75
C GLY A 69 21.72 -4.84 2.81
N THR A 70 20.75 -5.70 2.48
CA THR A 70 20.99 -7.03 1.91
C THR A 70 20.33 -7.28 0.55
N LYS A 71 19.81 -6.24 -0.12
CA LYS A 71 19.08 -6.41 -1.38
C LYS A 71 19.87 -7.22 -2.41
N ASP A 72 19.25 -8.27 -2.93
CA ASP A 72 19.73 -9.22 -3.97
C ASP A 72 20.94 -10.12 -3.57
N GLY A 73 21.47 -10.00 -2.34
CA GLY A 73 22.60 -10.81 -1.89
C GLY A 73 22.26 -11.90 -0.86
N VAL A 74 21.25 -11.65 -0.03
CA VAL A 74 20.84 -12.57 1.04
C VAL A 74 19.33 -12.56 1.15
N LEU A 75 18.72 -13.74 1.25
CA LEU A 75 17.29 -13.86 1.51
C LEU A 75 16.99 -13.41 2.95
N THR A 76 16.23 -12.32 3.09
CA THR A 76 15.79 -11.83 4.40
C THR A 76 14.58 -12.63 4.86
N THR A 77 14.72 -13.32 5.99
CA THR A 77 13.69 -14.20 6.59
C THR A 77 13.39 -13.84 8.05
N THR A 78 13.95 -12.75 8.57
CA THR A 78 13.85 -12.32 9.97
C THR A 78 13.07 -11.01 10.10
N GLY A 79 12.71 -10.62 11.32
CA GLY A 79 11.89 -9.45 11.60
C GLY A 79 10.51 -9.55 10.94
N PRO A 80 10.01 -8.51 10.25
CA PRO A 80 8.72 -8.54 9.57
C PRO A 80 8.63 -9.64 8.50
N TYR A 81 9.76 -10.05 7.92
CA TYR A 81 9.82 -11.13 6.93
C TYR A 81 9.70 -12.52 7.53
N SER A 82 9.87 -12.70 8.83
CA SER A 82 9.59 -13.98 9.48
C SER A 82 8.10 -14.26 9.64
N ILE A 83 7.28 -13.21 9.78
CA ILE A 83 5.84 -13.34 10.06
C ILE A 83 4.96 -13.31 8.82
N VAL A 84 5.45 -12.71 7.73
CA VAL A 84 4.76 -12.64 6.43
C VAL A 84 5.78 -12.44 5.31
N ARG A 85 5.61 -13.15 4.18
CA ARG A 85 6.59 -13.10 3.07
C ARG A 85 6.66 -11.73 2.38
N ASN A 86 5.56 -11.03 2.35
CA ASN A 86 5.40 -9.78 1.59
C ASN A 86 5.07 -8.57 2.49
N PRO A 87 5.86 -8.30 3.55
CA PRO A 87 5.49 -7.33 4.57
C PRO A 87 5.44 -5.89 4.04
N LEU A 88 6.26 -5.52 3.06
CA LEU A 88 6.19 -4.19 2.42
C LEU A 88 4.84 -3.94 1.75
N TYR A 89 4.23 -4.97 1.14
CA TYR A 89 2.92 -4.85 0.51
C TYR A 89 1.79 -4.78 1.54
N VAL A 90 1.93 -5.44 2.70
CA VAL A 90 1.00 -5.28 3.83
C VAL A 90 0.98 -3.82 4.30
N GLY A 91 2.16 -3.20 4.49
CA GLY A 91 2.26 -1.78 4.86
C GLY A 91 1.69 -0.86 3.78
N SER A 92 1.92 -1.17 2.49
CA SER A 92 1.32 -0.42 1.37
C SER A 92 -0.19 -0.52 1.37
N PHE A 93 -0.75 -1.70 1.62
CA PHE A 93 -2.18 -1.93 1.73
C PHE A 93 -2.81 -1.08 2.85
N LEU A 94 -2.21 -1.10 4.04
CA LEU A 94 -2.66 -0.28 5.17
C LEU A 94 -2.64 1.21 4.82
N GLY A 95 -1.57 1.70 4.19
CA GLY A 95 -1.44 3.09 3.77
C GLY A 95 -2.49 3.51 2.74
N VAL A 96 -2.71 2.68 1.71
CA VAL A 96 -3.66 2.95 0.63
C VAL A 96 -5.11 2.94 1.14
N ILE A 97 -5.49 1.93 1.92
CA ILE A 97 -6.84 1.84 2.49
C ILE A 97 -7.06 2.95 3.52
N GLY A 98 -6.04 3.21 4.37
CA GLY A 98 -6.08 4.32 5.30
C GLY A 98 -6.31 5.67 4.62
N PHE A 99 -5.63 5.94 3.51
CA PHE A 99 -5.84 7.13 2.69
C PHE A 99 -7.29 7.19 2.16
N GLY A 100 -7.79 6.10 1.57
CA GLY A 100 -9.15 6.05 1.04
C GLY A 100 -10.21 6.36 2.10
N LEU A 101 -10.05 5.83 3.31
CA LEU A 101 -10.97 6.10 4.43
C LEU A 101 -10.85 7.54 4.93
N ALA A 102 -9.62 8.06 5.06
CA ALA A 102 -9.38 9.40 5.61
C ALA A 102 -9.92 10.52 4.72
N VAL A 103 -9.99 10.31 3.41
CA VAL A 103 -10.56 11.26 2.45
C VAL A 103 -12.08 11.36 2.57
N ARG A 104 -12.75 10.39 3.17
CA ARG A 104 -14.22 10.33 3.37
C ARG A 104 -15.05 10.31 2.07
N LEU A 105 -14.47 9.92 0.96
CA LEU A 105 -15.14 9.69 -0.32
C LEU A 105 -15.42 8.18 -0.48
N PRO A 106 -16.66 7.69 -0.33
CA PRO A 106 -16.95 6.26 -0.16
C PRO A 106 -16.49 5.35 -1.30
N LEU A 107 -16.51 5.84 -2.53
CA LEU A 107 -16.06 5.07 -3.68
C LEU A 107 -14.54 4.93 -3.75
N LEU A 108 -13.78 5.83 -3.12
CA LEU A 108 -12.32 5.83 -3.19
C LEU A 108 -11.70 4.60 -2.52
N PRO A 109 -12.00 4.24 -1.26
CA PRO A 109 -11.42 3.05 -0.65
C PRO A 109 -11.83 1.77 -1.37
N ILE A 110 -13.04 1.71 -1.94
CA ILE A 110 -13.50 0.56 -2.74
C ILE A 110 -12.66 0.46 -4.02
N ALA A 111 -12.49 1.54 -4.76
CA ALA A 111 -11.69 1.57 -5.97
C ALA A 111 -10.21 1.19 -5.69
N LEU A 112 -9.64 1.71 -4.61
CA LEU A 112 -8.28 1.41 -4.18
C LEU A 112 -8.13 -0.07 -3.78
N LEU A 113 -9.12 -0.64 -3.07
CA LEU A 113 -9.15 -2.06 -2.71
C LEU A 113 -9.20 -2.95 -3.95
N VAL A 114 -10.11 -2.66 -4.88
CA VAL A 114 -10.24 -3.41 -6.14
C VAL A 114 -8.94 -3.33 -6.96
N MET A 115 -8.36 -2.13 -7.07
CA MET A 115 -7.09 -1.93 -7.76
C MET A 115 -5.96 -2.72 -7.09
N PHE A 116 -5.88 -2.70 -5.77
CA PHE A 116 -4.88 -3.46 -5.02
C PHE A 116 -5.05 -4.97 -5.26
N ALA A 117 -6.26 -5.50 -5.12
CA ALA A 117 -6.57 -6.90 -5.34
C ALA A 117 -6.30 -7.36 -6.79
N ALA A 118 -6.48 -6.47 -7.77
CA ALA A 118 -6.23 -6.78 -9.17
C ALA A 118 -4.73 -6.76 -9.56
N LEU A 119 -3.93 -5.87 -8.95
CA LEU A 119 -2.54 -5.65 -9.37
C LEU A 119 -1.52 -6.41 -8.52
N TYR A 120 -1.69 -6.41 -7.20
CA TYR A 120 -0.66 -6.90 -6.30
C TYR A 120 -0.42 -8.42 -6.32
N PRO A 121 -1.41 -9.29 -6.56
CA PRO A 121 -1.14 -10.73 -6.70
C PRO A 121 -0.16 -11.04 -7.83
N ALA A 122 -0.26 -10.33 -8.95
CA ALA A 122 0.67 -10.50 -10.06
C ALA A 122 2.08 -9.94 -9.76
N VAL A 123 2.15 -8.82 -9.02
CA VAL A 123 3.43 -8.24 -8.58
C VAL A 123 4.14 -9.19 -7.62
N VAL A 124 3.40 -9.72 -6.63
CA VAL A 124 3.94 -10.69 -5.66
C VAL A 124 4.37 -11.97 -6.34
N ALA A 125 3.58 -12.53 -7.26
CA ALA A 125 3.93 -13.74 -7.98
C ALA A 125 5.23 -13.57 -8.80
N ASN A 126 5.42 -12.40 -9.43
CA ASN A 126 6.65 -12.10 -10.16
C ASN A 126 7.86 -11.95 -9.22
N GLU A 127 7.69 -11.33 -8.06
CA GLU A 127 8.76 -11.20 -7.07
C GLU A 127 9.11 -12.56 -6.45
N GLU A 128 8.12 -13.39 -6.11
CA GLU A 128 8.33 -14.75 -5.59
C GLU A 128 9.06 -15.62 -6.61
N LYS A 129 8.69 -15.54 -7.90
CA LYS A 129 9.40 -16.25 -8.98
C LYS A 129 10.87 -15.80 -9.06
N ARG A 130 11.13 -14.50 -9.02
CA ARG A 130 12.50 -13.98 -9.02
C ARG A 130 13.30 -14.46 -7.80
N LEU A 131 12.70 -14.49 -6.62
CA LEU A 131 13.35 -14.98 -5.40
C LEU A 131 13.63 -16.49 -5.49
N GLU A 132 12.73 -17.25 -6.11
CA GLU A 132 12.93 -18.68 -6.35
C GLU A 132 14.09 -18.94 -7.35
N GLU A 133 14.20 -18.12 -8.40
CA GLU A 133 15.32 -18.15 -9.35
C GLU A 133 16.68 -17.79 -8.69
N LEU A 134 16.69 -16.86 -7.72
CA LEU A 134 17.90 -16.42 -7.03
C LEU A 134 18.34 -17.34 -5.90
N PHE A 135 17.41 -17.88 -5.12
CA PHE A 135 17.69 -18.59 -3.87
C PHE A 135 17.27 -20.06 -3.88
N GLY A 136 16.60 -20.53 -4.93
CA GLY A 136 16.23 -21.94 -5.15
C GLY A 136 15.51 -22.57 -3.95
N GLU A 137 16.01 -23.70 -3.50
CA GLU A 137 15.43 -24.50 -2.40
C GLU A 137 15.34 -23.72 -1.07
N THR A 138 16.27 -22.78 -0.82
CA THR A 138 16.25 -21.95 0.38
C THR A 138 14.99 -21.07 0.39
N TYR A 139 14.61 -20.51 -0.75
CA TYR A 139 13.37 -19.76 -0.87
C TYR A 139 12.14 -20.67 -0.76
N SER A 140 12.15 -21.84 -1.39
CA SER A 140 11.02 -22.79 -1.32
C SER A 140 10.71 -23.19 0.12
N ARG A 141 11.72 -23.49 0.94
CA ARG A 141 11.54 -23.79 2.38
C ARG A 141 10.96 -22.58 3.16
N TYR A 142 11.46 -21.39 2.89
CA TYR A 142 10.93 -20.17 3.49
C TYR A 142 9.46 -19.93 3.08
N ARG A 143 9.13 -20.11 1.80
CA ARG A 143 7.77 -19.98 1.26
C ARG A 143 6.78 -20.92 1.95
N ASP A 144 7.17 -22.14 2.19
CA ASP A 144 6.30 -23.15 2.82
C ASP A 144 6.08 -22.89 4.31
N ALA A 145 7.05 -22.28 4.98
CA ALA A 145 6.99 -21.97 6.43
C ALA A 145 6.28 -20.66 6.75
N THR A 146 6.31 -19.66 5.82
CA THR A 146 5.88 -18.29 6.09
C THR A 146 4.64 -17.92 5.26
N PRO A 147 3.56 -17.37 5.86
CA PRO A 147 2.35 -16.98 5.13
C PRO A 147 2.59 -15.84 4.14
N CYS A 148 1.80 -15.82 3.03
CA CYS A 148 1.95 -14.84 1.95
C CYS A 148 1.48 -13.43 2.34
N TRP A 149 0.27 -13.29 2.95
CA TRP A 149 -0.42 -12.02 3.13
C TRP A 149 -0.76 -11.67 4.57
N PHE A 150 -1.14 -12.67 5.38
CA PHE A 150 -1.61 -12.43 6.74
C PHE A 150 -0.50 -12.75 7.74
N PRO A 151 -0.01 -11.74 8.50
CA PRO A 151 1.07 -11.93 9.46
C PRO A 151 0.74 -12.98 10.53
N ARG A 152 1.66 -13.93 10.76
CA ARG A 152 1.60 -14.89 11.86
C ARG A 152 2.65 -14.54 12.89
N TRP A 153 2.24 -13.85 13.94
CA TRP A 153 3.14 -13.33 14.97
C TRP A 153 3.91 -14.40 15.73
N SER A 154 3.37 -15.64 15.81
CA SER A 154 4.06 -16.78 16.44
C SER A 154 5.35 -17.20 15.72
N LEU A 155 5.57 -16.73 14.48
CA LEU A 155 6.78 -16.99 13.71
C LEU A 155 7.84 -15.88 13.87
N TYR A 156 7.58 -14.86 14.70
CA TYR A 156 8.51 -13.75 14.83
C TYR A 156 9.87 -14.16 15.34
N THR A 157 10.89 -13.84 14.59
CA THR A 157 12.29 -14.04 14.94
C THR A 157 13.09 -12.79 14.59
N GLU A 158 14.00 -12.39 15.49
CA GLU A 158 14.82 -11.21 15.32
C GLU A 158 16.28 -11.51 15.67
N PRO A 159 17.26 -11.16 14.84
CA PRO A 159 18.67 -11.28 15.17
C PRO A 159 19.09 -10.13 16.10
N GLU A 160 20.17 -10.31 16.86
CA GLU A 160 20.72 -9.27 17.75
C GLU A 160 21.15 -8.00 16.99
N SER A 161 21.57 -8.13 15.73
CA SER A 161 21.98 -7.02 14.88
C SER A 161 21.71 -7.32 13.41
N ILE A 162 21.44 -6.25 12.65
CA ILE A 162 21.24 -6.30 11.19
C ILE A 162 22.11 -5.23 10.52
N PRO A 163 22.68 -5.51 9.33
CA PRO A 163 23.35 -4.48 8.54
C PRO A 163 22.29 -3.54 7.93
N VAL A 164 22.39 -2.25 8.22
CA VAL A 164 21.46 -1.23 7.74
C VAL A 164 22.17 -0.24 6.81
N SER A 165 21.58 0.04 5.65
CA SER A 165 22.03 1.13 4.77
C SER A 165 21.27 2.42 5.10
N PRO A 166 21.90 3.45 5.72
CA PRO A 166 21.20 4.70 6.07
C PRO A 166 20.59 5.40 4.86
N LYS A 167 21.25 5.33 3.69
CA LYS A 167 20.74 5.90 2.44
C LYS A 167 19.43 5.25 2.01
N LYS A 168 19.37 3.91 2.03
CA LYS A 168 18.17 3.16 1.62
C LYS A 168 17.01 3.35 2.61
N VAL A 169 17.31 3.37 3.91
CA VAL A 169 16.29 3.65 4.94
C VAL A 169 15.74 5.06 4.77
N ARG A 170 16.57 6.07 4.58
CA ARG A 170 16.11 7.44 4.33
C ARG A 170 15.23 7.55 3.08
N GLN A 171 15.62 6.93 1.98
CA GLN A 171 14.78 6.87 0.77
C GLN A 171 13.45 6.19 1.06
N GLY A 172 13.48 5.06 1.75
CA GLY A 172 12.27 4.33 2.10
C GLY A 172 11.34 5.06 3.07
N ILE A 173 11.88 5.88 3.99
CA ILE A 173 11.08 6.78 4.82
C ILE A 173 10.34 7.79 3.94
N LEU A 174 11.03 8.45 3.00
CA LEU A 174 10.42 9.41 2.09
C LEU A 174 9.34 8.75 1.23
N ASP A 175 9.60 7.55 0.71
CA ASP A 175 8.63 6.77 -0.06
C ASP A 175 7.42 6.31 0.80
N ALA A 176 7.65 5.97 2.08
CA ALA A 176 6.57 5.60 2.98
C ALA A 176 5.70 6.79 3.37
N MET A 177 6.27 7.99 3.45
CA MET A 177 5.53 9.22 3.80
C MET A 177 4.63 9.73 2.66
N TRP A 178 4.71 9.16 1.45
CA TRP A 178 3.91 9.63 0.32
C TRP A 178 2.40 9.68 0.60
N TYR A 179 1.86 8.71 1.35
CA TYR A 179 0.45 8.71 1.76
C TYR A 179 0.09 9.91 2.63
N LEU A 180 0.98 10.30 3.54
CA LEU A 180 0.78 11.44 4.43
C LEU A 180 0.80 12.76 3.65
N TRP A 181 1.71 12.90 2.67
CA TRP A 181 1.75 14.06 1.79
C TRP A 181 0.52 14.14 0.89
N ALA A 182 0.08 13.02 0.32
CA ALA A 182 -1.15 12.97 -0.45
C ALA A 182 -2.37 13.37 0.40
N TYR A 183 -2.42 12.91 1.65
CA TYR A 183 -3.47 13.29 2.57
C TYR A 183 -3.42 14.78 2.95
N ALA A 184 -2.24 15.33 3.22
CA ALA A 184 -2.08 16.76 3.48
C ALA A 184 -2.55 17.61 2.27
N PHE A 185 -2.29 17.16 1.06
CA PHE A 185 -2.81 17.79 -0.16
C PHE A 185 -4.35 17.76 -0.22
N VAL A 186 -4.97 16.63 0.11
CA VAL A 186 -6.45 16.53 0.16
C VAL A 186 -7.03 17.45 1.23
N GLN A 187 -6.38 17.59 2.39
CA GLN A 187 -6.81 18.54 3.42
C GLN A 187 -6.73 20.00 2.95
N LEU A 188 -5.70 20.32 2.15
CA LEU A 188 -5.62 21.63 1.50
C LEU A 188 -6.76 21.83 0.51
N LEU A 189 -7.10 20.82 -0.30
CA LEU A 189 -8.26 20.89 -1.21
C LEU A 189 -9.58 21.10 -0.46
N ASP A 190 -9.81 20.37 0.63
CA ASP A 190 -11.01 20.54 1.47
C ASP A 190 -11.12 21.98 2.00
N LEU A 191 -9.99 22.57 2.40
CA LEU A 191 -9.93 23.97 2.79
C LEU A 191 -10.30 24.92 1.62
N LEU A 192 -9.77 24.69 0.42
CA LEU A 192 -10.06 25.49 -0.77
C LEU A 192 -11.52 25.36 -1.21
N HIS A 193 -12.13 24.18 -1.08
CA HIS A 193 -13.55 23.95 -1.33
C HIS A 193 -14.42 24.76 -0.33
N ARG A 194 -14.10 24.74 0.94
CA ARG A 194 -14.84 25.50 1.98
C ARG A 194 -14.80 27.02 1.75
N HIS A 195 -13.71 27.51 1.17
CA HIS A 195 -13.56 28.92 0.82
C HIS A 195 -14.09 29.27 -0.58
N GLY A 196 -14.69 28.34 -1.30
CA GLY A 196 -15.25 28.56 -2.63
C GLY A 196 -14.21 28.84 -3.73
N ILE A 197 -12.91 28.55 -3.47
CA ILE A 197 -11.81 28.77 -4.43
C ILE A 197 -11.80 27.67 -5.50
N VAL A 198 -12.10 26.44 -5.09
CA VAL A 198 -12.24 25.29 -5.98
C VAL A 198 -13.70 24.84 -5.96
N PRO A 199 -14.36 24.63 -7.12
CA PRO A 199 -15.75 24.19 -7.15
C PRO A 199 -15.87 22.71 -6.71
N VAL A 200 -16.95 22.40 -5.97
CA VAL A 200 -17.41 21.02 -5.74
C VAL A 200 -18.36 20.67 -6.87
N LEU A 201 -18.15 19.54 -7.55
CA LEU A 201 -18.97 19.10 -8.68
C LEU A 201 -19.89 17.93 -8.34
N PHE A 202 -19.56 17.11 -7.33
CA PHE A 202 -20.33 15.93 -6.91
C PHE A 202 -19.97 15.49 -5.47
#